data_28ac4749e4015f9d620669e2f67e62cc
#
_entry.id   28ac4749e4015f9d620669e2f67e62cc
#
_cell.length_a   1.000
_cell.length_b   1.000
_cell.length_c   1.000
_cell.angle_alpha   90.00
_cell.angle_beta   90.00
_cell.angle_gamma   90.00
#
_symmetry.space_group_name_H-M   'P 1'
#
loop_
_entity.id
_entity.type
_entity.pdbx_description
1 polymer ?
#
loop_
_entity_poly.entity_id
_entity_poly.type
_entity_poly.pdbx_seq_one_letter_code
_entity_poly.pdbx_strand_id
1 'polypeptide(L)'
;MRGLALFQGMADERLARLTARVTEQQLAAGELLFAQGDVADTCYVVLDGELDVVAHLGDFELQLEICRPGQIIGEMALIDGSPRSATARARAATHVAVLDKGAFVEMLRSNPALTLDLLRSTTTRLRRTSQNMIDDMAAKHAELARAYDELQAAQAERIRLSRIEEELAVARRIQQLFLPRQLPQPAGWQLAAYNRGAHEVGGDFFDCIPLPGGDLGLVVADACGKGVPAALFVALTRSLVRAASLAPAAFQHGGSAQAAPLADTIGLTNDYIATEHGASHMFITLFYGQLNTHSGAMRYVNAGHNSPMLFGPGGVLRSELESSSLPLGIVPHHRFEMRETTIARGDMLLCFSDGITEAMDASGALFDEQRLLDAMRAHADLPAAALVERLVEVVDGFVGGAPQSDDMTLLLIKCEA
;
A
#
# COMPACT_ATOMS: atom_id res chain seq x y z
N MET A 1 40.42 -53.87 29.01
CA MET A 1 41.51 -53.05 28.46
C MET A 1 42.39 -53.73 27.38
N ARG A 2 42.87 -54.98 27.51
CA ARG A 2 43.75 -55.62 26.50
C ARG A 2 43.15 -55.74 25.09
N GLY A 3 41.86 -55.67 24.91
CA GLY A 3 41.20 -55.78 23.59
C GLY A 3 41.09 -54.45 22.83
N LEU A 4 41.40 -53.30 23.44
CA LEU A 4 41.35 -52.00 22.81
C LEU A 4 42.63 -51.71 22.02
N ALA A 5 42.48 -51.22 20.79
CA ALA A 5 43.60 -50.88 19.90
C ALA A 5 44.58 -49.89 20.54
N LEU A 6 44.08 -49.07 21.49
CA LEU A 6 44.84 -48.07 22.28
C LEU A 6 46.00 -48.66 23.10
N PHE A 7 45.84 -49.90 23.53
CA PHE A 7 46.82 -50.60 24.38
C PHE A 7 47.61 -51.69 23.62
N GLN A 8 47.39 -51.83 22.34
CA GLN A 8 48.11 -52.78 21.46
C GLN A 8 49.60 -52.35 21.35
N GLY A 9 50.50 -53.28 21.58
CA GLY A 9 51.96 -53.03 21.52
C GLY A 9 52.63 -52.56 22.84
N MET A 10 51.89 -52.45 23.91
CA MET A 10 52.43 -52.19 25.25
C MET A 10 53.00 -53.46 25.86
N ALA A 11 54.19 -53.37 26.49
CA ALA A 11 54.77 -54.45 27.28
C ALA A 11 53.88 -54.83 28.47
N ASP A 12 53.69 -56.12 28.75
CA ASP A 12 52.78 -56.63 29.85
C ASP A 12 53.02 -55.99 31.20
N GLU A 13 54.26 -55.72 31.55
CA GLU A 13 54.58 -55.05 32.85
C GLU A 13 54.10 -53.60 32.89
N ARG A 14 54.19 -52.86 31.81
CA ARG A 14 53.69 -51.45 31.71
C ARG A 14 52.17 -51.39 31.70
N LEU A 15 51.52 -52.31 30.99
CA LEU A 15 50.10 -52.44 30.98
C LEU A 15 49.57 -52.75 32.39
N ALA A 16 50.22 -53.67 33.11
CA ALA A 16 49.86 -53.97 34.50
C ALA A 16 49.97 -52.77 35.47
N ARG A 17 51.04 -51.99 35.34
CA ARG A 17 51.19 -50.73 36.10
C ARG A 17 50.13 -49.69 35.76
N LEU A 18 49.79 -49.53 34.51
CA LEU A 18 48.77 -48.61 34.07
C LEU A 18 47.37 -49.05 34.54
N THR A 19 47.08 -50.32 34.42
CA THR A 19 45.82 -50.91 34.87
C THR A 19 45.62 -50.75 36.38
N ALA A 20 46.66 -50.79 37.18
CA ALA A 20 46.62 -50.58 38.63
C ALA A 20 46.27 -49.15 39.05
N ARG A 21 46.38 -48.16 38.12
CA ARG A 21 46.08 -46.73 38.36
C ARG A 21 44.79 -46.27 37.70
N VAL A 22 44.14 -47.12 36.90
CA VAL A 22 42.90 -46.83 36.20
C VAL A 22 41.72 -47.30 37.04
N THR A 23 40.78 -46.42 37.27
CA THR A 23 39.48 -46.77 37.85
C THR A 23 38.45 -46.88 36.74
N GLU A 24 37.44 -47.74 36.94
CA GLU A 24 36.33 -47.89 35.98
C GLU A 24 35.08 -47.24 36.55
N GLN A 25 34.37 -46.53 35.68
CA GLN A 25 33.10 -45.86 36.01
C GLN A 25 32.02 -46.29 35.05
N GLN A 26 30.85 -46.58 35.59
CA GLN A 26 29.62 -46.85 34.78
C GLN A 26 28.70 -45.66 34.87
N LEU A 27 28.11 -45.29 33.74
CA LEU A 27 27.21 -44.18 33.59
C LEU A 27 25.87 -44.71 33.04
N ALA A 28 24.78 -44.24 33.64
CA ALA A 28 23.48 -44.45 33.12
C ALA A 28 23.21 -43.61 31.89
N ALA A 29 22.23 -43.96 31.02
CA ALA A 29 21.85 -43.10 29.91
C ALA A 29 21.40 -41.71 30.41
N GLY A 30 21.96 -40.65 29.81
CA GLY A 30 21.73 -39.26 30.18
C GLY A 30 22.63 -38.73 31.28
N GLU A 31 23.41 -39.56 31.95
CA GLU A 31 24.32 -39.12 33.02
C GLU A 31 25.51 -38.36 32.49
N LEU A 32 25.88 -37.26 33.20
CA LEU A 32 27.02 -36.40 32.84
C LEU A 32 28.31 -37.04 33.31
N LEU A 33 29.30 -37.16 32.44
CA LEU A 33 30.64 -37.52 32.76
C LEU A 33 31.45 -36.31 33.30
N PHE A 34 31.30 -35.17 32.64
CA PHE A 34 31.80 -33.84 33.03
C PHE A 34 31.05 -32.75 32.27
N ALA A 35 31.02 -31.55 32.82
CA ALA A 35 30.45 -30.37 32.21
C ALA A 35 31.49 -29.45 31.59
N GLN A 36 31.07 -28.67 30.56
CA GLN A 36 31.90 -27.59 30.00
C GLN A 36 32.26 -26.57 31.08
N GLY A 37 33.53 -26.20 31.15
CA GLY A 37 34.03 -25.27 32.16
C GLY A 37 34.59 -25.95 33.43
N ASP A 38 34.35 -27.27 33.62
CA ASP A 38 34.91 -27.99 34.77
C ASP A 38 36.45 -28.01 34.76
N VAL A 39 37.04 -28.03 35.94
CA VAL A 39 38.48 -28.26 36.09
C VAL A 39 38.82 -29.70 35.75
N ALA A 40 39.86 -29.90 34.95
CA ALA A 40 40.17 -31.21 34.40
C ALA A 40 41.49 -31.75 35.01
N ASP A 41 41.37 -32.86 35.69
CA ASP A 41 42.50 -33.65 36.24
C ASP A 41 42.53 -35.09 35.69
N THR A 42 41.51 -35.49 34.94
CA THR A 42 41.31 -36.83 34.41
C THR A 42 40.96 -36.80 32.94
N CYS A 43 41.24 -37.89 32.21
CA CYS A 43 40.61 -38.18 30.91
C CYS A 43 39.99 -39.59 30.95
N TYR A 44 39.20 -39.91 29.96
CA TYR A 44 38.40 -41.12 29.97
C TYR A 44 38.60 -41.89 28.69
N VAL A 45 38.62 -43.20 28.76
CA VAL A 45 38.57 -44.12 27.60
C VAL A 45 37.24 -44.82 27.61
N VAL A 46 36.48 -44.74 26.53
CA VAL A 46 35.24 -45.45 26.37
C VAL A 46 35.52 -46.94 26.21
N LEU A 47 35.07 -47.77 27.16
CA LEU A 47 35.20 -49.23 27.10
C LEU A 47 34.01 -49.87 26.38
N ASP A 48 32.84 -49.39 26.67
CA ASP A 48 31.57 -49.85 26.11
C ASP A 48 30.54 -48.69 26.12
N GLY A 49 29.56 -48.69 25.24
CA GLY A 49 28.54 -47.62 25.11
C GLY A 49 28.99 -46.46 24.23
N GLU A 50 28.30 -45.33 24.37
CA GLU A 50 28.54 -44.09 23.57
C GLU A 50 28.40 -42.84 24.47
N LEU A 51 29.23 -41.83 24.22
CA LEU A 51 29.13 -40.50 24.87
C LEU A 51 28.83 -39.43 23.83
N ASP A 52 27.83 -38.60 24.08
CA ASP A 52 27.62 -37.34 23.33
C ASP A 52 28.56 -36.27 23.87
N VAL A 53 29.29 -35.60 23.00
CA VAL A 53 30.10 -34.41 23.30
C VAL A 53 29.41 -33.19 22.75
N VAL A 54 28.99 -32.29 23.65
CA VAL A 54 28.20 -31.11 23.27
C VAL A 54 28.88 -29.84 23.83
N ALA A 55 28.87 -28.76 23.04
CA ALA A 55 29.26 -27.43 23.48
C ALA A 55 28.03 -26.55 23.68
N HIS A 56 28.00 -25.84 24.81
CA HIS A 56 26.97 -24.84 25.08
C HIS A 56 27.45 -23.48 24.58
N LEU A 57 26.65 -22.86 23.70
CA LEU A 57 26.84 -21.53 23.11
C LEU A 57 25.63 -20.65 23.44
N GLY A 58 25.66 -20.03 24.64
CA GLY A 58 24.47 -19.34 25.15
C GLY A 58 23.31 -20.32 25.37
N ASP A 59 22.17 -20.08 24.75
CA ASP A 59 20.96 -20.91 24.84
C ASP A 59 20.98 -22.12 23.87
N PHE A 60 22.04 -22.30 23.08
CA PHE A 60 22.13 -23.38 22.09
C PHE A 60 23.10 -24.46 22.52
N GLU A 61 22.72 -25.72 22.28
CA GLU A 61 23.56 -26.89 22.45
C GLU A 61 24.03 -27.39 21.07
N LEU A 62 25.33 -27.38 20.83
CA LEU A 62 25.95 -27.85 19.59
C LEU A 62 26.58 -29.22 19.83
N GLN A 63 26.10 -30.25 19.15
CA GLN A 63 26.70 -31.57 19.16
C GLN A 63 28.03 -31.54 18.38
N LEU A 64 29.14 -31.79 19.05
CA LEU A 64 30.48 -31.80 18.45
C LEU A 64 30.82 -33.17 17.90
N GLU A 65 30.59 -34.23 18.70
CA GLU A 65 31.01 -35.59 18.37
C GLU A 65 30.26 -36.64 19.21
N ILE A 66 30.25 -37.87 18.74
CA ILE A 66 29.88 -39.05 19.50
C ILE A 66 31.12 -39.91 19.72
N CYS A 67 31.52 -40.06 20.99
CA CYS A 67 32.64 -40.90 21.33
C CYS A 67 32.18 -42.36 21.51
N ARG A 68 32.94 -43.28 20.89
CA ARG A 68 32.67 -44.72 20.81
C ARG A 68 33.76 -45.53 21.54
N PRO A 69 33.55 -46.84 21.78
CA PRO A 69 34.51 -47.71 22.38
C PRO A 69 35.90 -47.60 21.73
N GLY A 70 36.92 -47.46 22.55
CA GLY A 70 38.31 -47.27 22.14
C GLY A 70 38.72 -45.81 21.91
N GLN A 71 37.81 -44.84 22.00
CA GLN A 71 38.16 -43.41 21.90
C GLN A 71 38.48 -42.81 23.30
N ILE A 72 39.34 -41.78 23.29
CA ILE A 72 39.67 -40.98 24.47
C ILE A 72 38.89 -39.69 24.44
N ILE A 73 38.36 -39.26 25.58
CA ILE A 73 37.67 -38.01 25.79
C ILE A 73 38.21 -37.25 27.01
N GLY A 74 38.21 -35.91 26.91
CA GLY A 74 38.69 -35.03 27.96
C GLY A 74 40.20 -34.88 28.02
N GLU A 75 40.89 -35.39 27.00
CA GLU A 75 42.34 -35.32 26.85
C GLU A 75 42.87 -33.90 26.62
N MET A 76 42.09 -33.06 25.95
CA MET A 76 42.51 -31.70 25.58
C MET A 76 42.84 -30.87 26.79
N ALA A 77 41.96 -30.86 27.77
CA ALA A 77 42.15 -30.13 29.04
C ALA A 77 43.37 -30.62 29.85
N LEU A 78 43.75 -31.89 29.74
CA LEU A 78 44.95 -32.40 30.34
C LEU A 78 46.25 -31.97 29.61
N ILE A 79 46.17 -31.75 28.30
CA ILE A 79 47.28 -31.35 27.43
C ILE A 79 47.60 -29.87 27.61
N ASP A 80 46.58 -29.01 27.51
CA ASP A 80 46.71 -27.53 27.51
C ASP A 80 46.49 -26.86 28.87
N GLY A 81 45.93 -27.63 29.86
CA GLY A 81 45.66 -27.12 31.21
C GLY A 81 44.40 -26.23 31.28
N SER A 82 43.62 -26.17 30.23
CA SER A 82 42.37 -25.40 30.16
C SER A 82 41.23 -26.14 30.85
N PRO A 83 40.14 -25.46 31.25
CA PRO A 83 38.87 -26.11 31.64
C PRO A 83 38.30 -26.97 30.51
N ARG A 84 37.35 -27.85 30.84
CA ARG A 84 36.64 -28.69 29.85
C ARG A 84 36.05 -27.81 28.76
N SER A 85 36.41 -28.07 27.49
CA SER A 85 35.93 -27.32 26.34
C SER A 85 34.49 -27.66 25.92
N ALA A 86 33.97 -28.79 26.43
CA ALA A 86 32.62 -29.29 26.08
C ALA A 86 32.09 -30.15 27.24
N THR A 87 30.80 -30.42 27.22
CA THR A 87 30.13 -31.35 28.14
C THR A 87 30.11 -32.74 27.50
N ALA A 88 30.38 -33.77 28.30
CA ALA A 88 30.27 -35.17 27.90
C ALA A 88 29.13 -35.84 28.69
N ARG A 89 28.19 -36.45 27.97
CA ARG A 89 26.99 -37.10 28.53
C ARG A 89 26.79 -38.48 27.92
N ALA A 90 26.45 -39.45 28.73
CA ALA A 90 26.19 -40.82 28.29
C ALA A 90 24.92 -40.86 27.41
N ARG A 91 25.07 -41.35 26.19
CA ARG A 91 23.93 -41.53 25.26
C ARG A 91 23.14 -42.82 25.56
N ALA A 92 23.81 -43.82 26.03
CA ALA A 92 23.31 -45.07 26.48
C ALA A 92 24.06 -45.49 27.75
N ALA A 93 23.71 -46.61 28.38
CA ALA A 93 24.54 -47.17 29.46
C ALA A 93 25.98 -47.31 28.96
N THR A 94 26.90 -46.60 29.57
CA THR A 94 28.30 -46.43 29.10
C THR A 94 29.28 -46.78 30.21
N HIS A 95 30.30 -47.51 29.82
CA HIS A 95 31.41 -47.90 30.70
C HIS A 95 32.71 -47.22 30.26
N VAL A 96 33.35 -46.52 31.17
CA VAL A 96 34.60 -45.74 30.88
C VAL A 96 35.69 -46.13 31.84
N ALA A 97 36.93 -46.07 31.35
CA ALA A 97 38.14 -46.14 32.18
C ALA A 97 38.60 -44.72 32.45
N VAL A 98 38.83 -44.40 33.72
CA VAL A 98 39.27 -43.08 34.19
C VAL A 98 40.80 -43.08 34.35
N LEU A 99 41.47 -42.16 33.67
CA LEU A 99 42.93 -41.98 33.75
C LEU A 99 43.25 -40.63 34.39
N ASP A 100 44.02 -40.60 35.43
CA ASP A 100 44.61 -39.37 35.95
C ASP A 100 45.67 -38.81 34.98
N LYS A 101 46.04 -37.53 35.16
CA LYS A 101 47.03 -36.84 34.29
C LYS A 101 48.33 -37.59 34.21
N GLY A 102 48.80 -38.21 35.32
CA GLY A 102 50.05 -38.96 35.37
C GLY A 102 49.97 -40.25 34.51
N ALA A 103 48.89 -41.01 34.65
CA ALA A 103 48.65 -42.22 33.87
C ALA A 103 48.49 -41.88 32.35
N PHE A 104 47.85 -40.80 32.03
CA PHE A 104 47.69 -40.33 30.63
C PHE A 104 49.06 -39.94 30.02
N VAL A 105 49.88 -39.17 30.72
CA VAL A 105 51.25 -38.80 30.25
C VAL A 105 52.14 -40.02 30.09
N GLU A 106 52.10 -40.96 31.04
CA GLU A 106 52.84 -42.21 30.97
C GLU A 106 52.41 -43.07 29.75
N MET A 107 51.12 -43.12 29.50
CA MET A 107 50.53 -43.78 28.31
C MET A 107 51.06 -43.18 27.02
N LEU A 108 51.05 -41.85 26.87
CA LEU A 108 51.57 -41.14 25.71
C LEU A 108 53.07 -41.37 25.49
N ARG A 109 53.87 -41.29 26.55
CA ARG A 109 55.31 -41.54 26.49
C ARG A 109 55.67 -42.99 26.12
N SER A 110 54.80 -43.91 26.49
CA SER A 110 55.00 -45.34 26.25
C SER A 110 54.53 -45.79 24.86
N ASN A 111 53.70 -45.02 24.22
CA ASN A 111 53.14 -45.34 22.88
C ASN A 111 53.17 -44.14 21.93
N PRO A 112 54.26 -43.89 21.20
CA PRO A 112 54.40 -42.81 20.25
C PRO A 112 53.35 -42.81 19.12
N ALA A 113 52.89 -44.02 18.70
CA ALA A 113 51.86 -44.14 17.69
C ALA A 113 50.56 -43.57 18.16
N LEU A 114 50.19 -43.83 19.41
CA LEU A 114 49.01 -43.26 20.04
C LEU A 114 49.06 -41.70 20.11
N THR A 115 50.23 -41.16 20.45
CA THR A 115 50.47 -39.71 20.47
C THR A 115 50.21 -39.09 19.08
N LEU A 116 50.70 -39.73 18.01
CA LEU A 116 50.45 -39.27 16.64
C LEU A 116 49.00 -39.40 16.22
N ASP A 117 48.30 -40.43 16.66
CA ASP A 117 46.88 -40.63 16.36
C ASP A 117 45.98 -39.61 17.10
N LEU A 118 46.33 -39.27 18.34
CA LEU A 118 45.68 -38.17 19.07
C LEU A 118 45.90 -36.83 18.39
N LEU A 119 47.12 -36.52 17.96
CA LEU A 119 47.44 -35.29 17.23
C LEU A 119 46.66 -35.22 15.89
N ARG A 120 46.56 -36.31 15.17
CA ARG A 120 45.79 -36.40 13.91
C ARG A 120 44.29 -36.20 14.18
N SER A 121 43.73 -36.85 15.20
CA SER A 121 42.32 -36.74 15.52
C SER A 121 41.95 -35.32 15.96
N THR A 122 42.75 -34.67 16.84
CA THR A 122 42.54 -33.29 17.25
C THR A 122 42.67 -32.29 16.09
N THR A 123 43.68 -32.49 15.23
CA THR A 123 43.84 -31.62 14.04
C THR A 123 42.70 -31.76 13.08
N THR A 124 42.23 -33.01 12.84
CA THR A 124 41.08 -33.26 11.97
C THR A 124 39.79 -32.65 12.55
N ARG A 125 39.58 -32.78 13.85
CA ARG A 125 38.45 -32.18 14.58
C ARG A 125 38.47 -30.66 14.48
N LEU A 126 39.61 -30.02 14.71
CA LEU A 126 39.78 -28.57 14.60
C LEU A 126 39.51 -28.08 13.17
N ARG A 127 40.03 -28.76 12.14
CA ARG A 127 39.79 -28.41 10.75
C ARG A 127 38.30 -28.49 10.40
N ARG A 128 37.60 -29.57 10.83
CA ARG A 128 36.19 -29.76 10.57
C ARG A 128 35.33 -28.68 11.25
N THR A 129 35.64 -28.35 12.51
CA THR A 129 34.94 -27.29 13.25
C THR A 129 35.14 -25.92 12.57
N SER A 130 36.40 -25.60 12.20
CA SER A 130 36.70 -24.36 11.50
C SER A 130 35.98 -24.26 10.15
N GLN A 131 35.97 -25.37 9.37
CA GLN A 131 35.27 -25.37 8.07
C GLN A 131 33.77 -25.16 8.22
N ASN A 132 33.13 -25.88 9.15
CA ASN A 132 31.69 -25.71 9.41
C ASN A 132 31.36 -24.28 9.84
N MET A 133 32.21 -23.65 10.63
CA MET A 133 32.02 -22.26 11.07
C MET A 133 32.17 -21.26 9.90
N ILE A 134 33.13 -21.50 9.00
CA ILE A 134 33.31 -20.67 7.80
C ILE A 134 32.10 -20.80 6.87
N ASP A 135 31.63 -22.04 6.65
CA ASP A 135 30.48 -22.30 5.78
C ASP A 135 29.20 -21.68 6.34
N ASP A 136 28.95 -21.78 7.67
CA ASP A 136 27.81 -21.15 8.33
C ASP A 136 27.88 -19.61 8.24
N MET A 137 29.07 -19.03 8.48
CA MET A 137 29.27 -17.59 8.33
C MET A 137 29.04 -17.14 6.88
N ALA A 138 29.55 -17.89 5.89
CA ALA A 138 29.33 -17.57 4.48
C ALA A 138 27.85 -17.61 4.10
N ALA A 139 27.11 -18.62 4.58
CA ALA A 139 25.66 -18.74 4.36
C ALA A 139 24.89 -17.56 4.97
N LYS A 140 25.19 -17.20 6.23
CA LYS A 140 24.58 -16.06 6.91
C LYS A 140 24.90 -14.72 6.25
N HIS A 141 26.14 -14.54 5.78
CA HIS A 141 26.51 -13.35 5.01
C HIS A 141 25.74 -13.24 3.71
N ALA A 142 25.56 -14.36 2.98
CA ALA A 142 24.78 -14.36 1.74
C ALA A 142 23.28 -14.06 1.97
N GLU A 143 22.72 -14.59 3.05
CA GLU A 143 21.34 -14.29 3.47
C GLU A 143 21.17 -12.81 3.83
N LEU A 144 22.06 -12.27 4.65
CA LEU A 144 22.04 -10.87 5.07
C LEU A 144 22.19 -9.92 3.87
N ALA A 145 23.07 -10.24 2.92
CA ALA A 145 23.23 -9.45 1.70
C ALA A 145 21.94 -9.39 0.88
N ARG A 146 21.27 -10.53 0.69
CA ARG A 146 19.97 -10.57 -0.02
C ARG A 146 18.90 -9.75 0.70
N ALA A 147 18.76 -9.92 2.01
CA ALA A 147 17.80 -9.15 2.81
C ALA A 147 18.06 -7.64 2.74
N TYR A 148 19.33 -7.25 2.69
CA TYR A 148 19.72 -5.85 2.55
C TYR A 148 19.35 -5.28 1.17
N ASP A 149 19.62 -6.04 0.09
CA ASP A 149 19.26 -5.63 -1.27
C ASP A 149 17.73 -5.50 -1.43
N GLU A 150 16.97 -6.45 -0.90
CA GLU A 150 15.49 -6.40 -0.89
C GLU A 150 14.97 -5.18 -0.12
N LEU A 151 15.55 -4.89 1.03
CA LEU A 151 15.18 -3.71 1.84
C LEU A 151 15.48 -2.40 1.10
N GLN A 152 16.63 -2.29 0.45
CA GLN A 152 16.98 -1.12 -0.34
C GLN A 152 16.01 -0.92 -1.52
N ALA A 153 15.66 -2.00 -2.23
CA ALA A 153 14.70 -1.93 -3.33
C ALA A 153 13.31 -1.46 -2.83
N ALA A 154 12.84 -2.02 -1.71
CA ALA A 154 11.56 -1.63 -1.10
C ALA A 154 11.57 -0.17 -0.63
N GLN A 155 12.68 0.30 -0.04
CA GLN A 155 12.83 1.71 0.35
C GLN A 155 12.82 2.66 -0.85
N ALA A 156 13.54 2.32 -1.93
CA ALA A 156 13.55 3.12 -3.15
C ALA A 156 12.16 3.26 -3.76
N GLU A 157 11.40 2.16 -3.83
CA GLU A 157 10.03 2.17 -4.34
C GLU A 157 9.10 2.98 -3.44
N ARG A 158 9.22 2.87 -2.12
CA ARG A 158 8.45 3.67 -1.16
C ARG A 158 8.69 5.18 -1.32
N ILE A 159 9.95 5.57 -1.50
CA ILE A 159 10.31 6.98 -1.74
C ILE A 159 9.72 7.47 -3.06
N ARG A 160 9.76 6.64 -4.10
CA ARG A 160 9.17 6.95 -5.41
C ARG A 160 7.66 7.16 -5.31
N LEU A 161 6.94 6.25 -4.65
CA LEU A 161 5.49 6.36 -4.44
C LEU A 161 5.13 7.60 -3.64
N SER A 162 5.83 7.86 -2.53
CA SER A 162 5.59 9.07 -1.71
C SER A 162 5.78 10.36 -2.51
N ARG A 163 6.76 10.40 -3.40
CA ARG A 163 6.98 11.56 -4.27
C ARG A 163 5.85 11.76 -5.28
N ILE A 164 5.35 10.67 -5.86
CA ILE A 164 4.20 10.72 -6.79
C ILE A 164 2.96 11.23 -6.04
N GLU A 165 2.70 10.74 -4.83
CA GLU A 165 1.59 11.20 -3.98
C GLU A 165 1.70 12.71 -3.68
N GLU A 166 2.90 13.20 -3.34
CA GLU A 166 3.12 14.63 -3.11
C GLU A 166 2.88 15.48 -4.38
N GLU A 167 3.35 15.03 -5.55
CA GLU A 167 3.12 15.71 -6.82
C GLU A 167 1.63 15.76 -7.18
N LEU A 168 0.89 14.66 -6.97
CA LEU A 168 -0.55 14.59 -7.18
C LEU A 168 -1.33 15.47 -6.18
N ALA A 169 -0.92 15.54 -4.92
CA ALA A 169 -1.52 16.43 -3.94
C ALA A 169 -1.37 17.92 -4.32
N VAL A 170 -0.24 18.29 -4.91
CA VAL A 170 -0.04 19.64 -5.49
C VAL A 170 -0.98 19.85 -6.68
N ALA A 171 -1.10 18.90 -7.59
CA ALA A 171 -2.00 18.97 -8.73
C ALA A 171 -3.46 19.16 -8.29
N ARG A 172 -3.91 18.38 -7.29
CA ARG A 172 -5.24 18.54 -6.65
C ARG A 172 -5.46 19.95 -6.11
N ARG A 173 -4.49 20.49 -5.40
CA ARG A 173 -4.58 21.86 -4.87
C ARG A 173 -4.71 22.89 -5.97
N ILE A 174 -3.97 22.72 -7.07
CA ILE A 174 -4.06 23.60 -8.24
C ILE A 174 -5.45 23.46 -8.88
N GLN A 175 -5.96 22.26 -9.08
CA GLN A 175 -7.30 22.02 -9.64
C GLN A 175 -8.40 22.68 -8.80
N GLN A 176 -8.32 22.57 -7.47
CA GLN A 176 -9.26 23.24 -6.57
C GLN A 176 -9.26 24.78 -6.70
N LEU A 177 -8.17 25.38 -7.14
CA LEU A 177 -8.14 26.81 -7.42
C LEU A 177 -8.91 27.20 -8.68
N PHE A 178 -9.16 26.27 -9.59
CA PHE A 178 -10.02 26.51 -10.76
C PHE A 178 -11.52 26.49 -10.41
N LEU A 179 -11.93 25.81 -9.33
CA LEU A 179 -13.35 25.84 -8.90
C LEU A 179 -13.70 27.19 -8.26
N PRO A 180 -14.95 27.67 -8.39
CA PRO A 180 -15.38 28.91 -7.79
C PRO A 180 -15.33 28.82 -6.26
N ARG A 181 -14.55 29.68 -5.62
CA ARG A 181 -14.45 29.74 -4.15
C ARG A 181 -15.72 30.27 -3.48
N GLN A 182 -16.43 31.11 -4.18
CA GLN A 182 -17.70 31.67 -3.72
C GLN A 182 -18.69 31.65 -4.89
N LEU A 183 -19.86 31.13 -4.62
CA LEU A 183 -20.94 31.16 -5.60
C LEU A 183 -21.67 32.50 -5.54
N PRO A 184 -22.04 33.08 -6.69
CA PRO A 184 -22.89 34.27 -6.73
C PRO A 184 -24.22 33.94 -6.04
N GLN A 185 -24.75 34.91 -5.28
CA GLN A 185 -26.04 34.80 -4.61
C GLN A 185 -26.94 35.95 -5.10
N PRO A 186 -27.54 35.84 -6.29
CA PRO A 186 -28.46 36.86 -6.78
C PRO A 186 -29.67 36.98 -5.85
N ALA A 187 -30.28 38.16 -5.77
CA ALA A 187 -31.46 38.36 -4.94
C ALA A 187 -32.61 37.43 -5.37
N GLY A 188 -33.18 36.71 -4.40
CA GLY A 188 -34.26 35.74 -4.62
C GLY A 188 -33.74 34.34 -5.08
N TRP A 189 -32.44 34.11 -5.01
CA TRP A 189 -31.85 32.82 -5.41
C TRP A 189 -30.87 32.34 -4.34
N GLN A 190 -30.82 31.02 -4.13
CA GLN A 190 -29.82 30.34 -3.31
C GLN A 190 -29.06 29.36 -4.20
N LEU A 191 -27.74 29.45 -4.23
CA LEU A 191 -26.87 28.54 -4.95
C LEU A 191 -25.97 27.79 -3.96
N ALA A 192 -25.87 26.49 -4.14
CA ALA A 192 -24.93 25.66 -3.41
C ALA A 192 -24.30 24.63 -4.35
N ALA A 193 -23.06 24.25 -4.08
CA ALA A 193 -22.37 23.24 -4.85
C ALA A 193 -21.48 22.38 -3.98
N TYR A 194 -21.22 21.18 -4.46
CA TYR A 194 -20.29 20.23 -3.86
C TYR A 194 -19.47 19.59 -4.98
N ASN A 195 -18.20 19.34 -4.72
CA ASN A 195 -17.33 18.60 -5.60
C ASN A 195 -16.31 17.83 -4.77
N ARG A 196 -16.23 16.52 -5.00
CA ARG A 196 -15.26 15.60 -4.38
C ARG A 196 -14.75 14.62 -5.39
N GLY A 197 -13.45 14.69 -5.71
CA GLY A 197 -12.81 13.72 -6.60
C GLY A 197 -12.71 12.34 -5.95
N ALA A 198 -12.87 11.30 -6.75
CA ALA A 198 -12.62 9.91 -6.38
C ALA A 198 -11.11 9.62 -6.26
N HIS A 199 -10.32 10.32 -7.04
CA HIS A 199 -8.86 10.26 -7.04
C HIS A 199 -8.24 11.58 -6.56
N GLU A 200 -6.91 11.63 -6.56
CA GLU A 200 -6.19 12.85 -6.16
C GLU A 200 -6.55 14.06 -7.03
N VAL A 201 -6.88 13.84 -8.30
CA VAL A 201 -7.39 14.84 -9.23
C VAL A 201 -8.59 14.27 -9.98
N GLY A 202 -9.65 15.10 -10.13
CA GLY A 202 -10.94 14.69 -10.69
C GLY A 202 -11.14 15.10 -12.15
N GLY A 203 -12.06 14.41 -12.83
CA GLY A 203 -12.58 14.74 -14.16
C GLY A 203 -13.77 15.70 -14.16
N ASP A 204 -14.36 15.94 -13.00
CA ASP A 204 -15.54 16.76 -12.81
C ASP A 204 -15.23 18.23 -12.52
N PHE A 205 -16.08 19.13 -13.02
CA PHE A 205 -16.11 20.50 -12.51
C PHE A 205 -17.50 21.11 -12.57
N PHE A 206 -17.70 22.15 -11.77
CA PHE A 206 -18.82 23.08 -11.90
C PHE A 206 -18.33 24.52 -11.97
N ASP A 207 -19.14 25.41 -12.56
CA ASP A 207 -18.91 26.85 -12.51
C ASP A 207 -20.24 27.61 -12.48
N CYS A 208 -20.21 28.77 -11.83
CA CYS A 208 -21.29 29.76 -11.83
C CYS A 208 -20.71 31.09 -12.31
N ILE A 209 -21.12 31.52 -13.48
CA ILE A 209 -20.49 32.64 -14.19
C ILE A 209 -21.45 33.82 -14.22
N PRO A 210 -21.21 34.90 -13.48
CA PRO A 210 -21.97 36.13 -13.66
C PRO A 210 -21.78 36.66 -15.10
N LEU A 211 -22.87 36.74 -15.84
CA LEU A 211 -22.87 37.15 -17.24
C LEU A 211 -23.21 38.64 -17.39
N PRO A 212 -22.78 39.28 -18.48
CA PRO A 212 -23.22 40.63 -18.83
C PRO A 212 -24.77 40.68 -18.91
N GLY A 213 -25.36 41.76 -18.38
CA GLY A 213 -26.83 41.90 -18.34
C GLY A 213 -27.51 41.36 -17.09
N GLY A 214 -26.74 40.76 -16.16
CA GLY A 214 -27.27 40.23 -14.88
C GLY A 214 -27.75 38.79 -14.94
N ASP A 215 -27.58 38.11 -16.06
CA ASP A 215 -27.84 36.69 -16.21
C ASP A 215 -26.73 35.87 -15.51
N LEU A 216 -27.01 34.59 -15.28
CA LEU A 216 -26.05 33.65 -14.62
C LEU A 216 -25.79 32.44 -15.51
N GLY A 217 -24.54 32.19 -15.85
CA GLY A 217 -24.10 30.96 -16.48
C GLY A 217 -23.91 29.85 -15.44
N LEU A 218 -24.50 28.70 -15.67
CA LEU A 218 -24.44 27.51 -14.81
C LEU A 218 -23.78 26.38 -15.61
N VAL A 219 -22.71 25.82 -15.10
CA VAL A 219 -21.93 24.77 -15.79
C VAL A 219 -21.75 23.60 -14.85
N VAL A 220 -22.02 22.38 -15.33
CA VAL A 220 -21.54 21.13 -14.73
C VAL A 220 -21.02 20.26 -15.86
N ALA A 221 -19.88 19.64 -15.69
CA ALA A 221 -19.24 18.87 -16.72
C ALA A 221 -18.36 17.76 -16.13
N ASP A 222 -18.24 16.69 -16.90
CA ASP A 222 -17.40 15.54 -16.59
C ASP A 222 -16.56 15.16 -17.82
N ALA A 223 -15.26 15.07 -17.63
CA ALA A 223 -14.28 14.71 -18.65
C ALA A 223 -14.06 13.19 -18.68
N CYS A 224 -14.08 12.60 -19.87
CA CYS A 224 -13.77 11.19 -20.02
C CYS A 224 -12.38 10.84 -19.47
N GLY A 225 -12.29 9.73 -18.72
CA GLY A 225 -11.06 9.25 -18.13
C GLY A 225 -10.82 9.79 -16.72
N LYS A 226 -9.67 9.44 -16.13
CA LYS A 226 -9.38 9.73 -14.72
C LYS A 226 -7.94 10.25 -14.55
N GLY A 227 -7.70 10.93 -13.45
CA GLY A 227 -6.37 11.40 -13.08
C GLY A 227 -5.92 12.68 -13.80
N VAL A 228 -4.61 12.88 -13.90
CA VAL A 228 -4.01 14.13 -14.38
C VAL A 228 -4.47 14.55 -15.79
N PRO A 229 -4.60 13.65 -16.79
CA PRO A 229 -5.09 14.05 -18.10
C PRO A 229 -6.51 14.64 -18.07
N ALA A 230 -7.43 13.99 -17.35
CA ALA A 230 -8.81 14.48 -17.19
C ALA A 230 -8.84 15.84 -16.49
N ALA A 231 -8.08 15.98 -15.40
CA ALA A 231 -7.97 17.25 -14.65
C ALA A 231 -7.46 18.43 -15.49
N LEU A 232 -6.46 18.19 -16.34
CA LEU A 232 -5.97 19.22 -17.28
C LEU A 232 -7.01 19.57 -18.33
N PHE A 233 -7.74 18.57 -18.82
CA PHE A 233 -8.80 18.76 -19.80
C PHE A 233 -9.98 19.54 -19.21
N VAL A 234 -10.35 19.28 -17.97
CA VAL A 234 -11.29 20.07 -17.15
C VAL A 234 -10.85 21.53 -17.05
N ALA A 235 -9.60 21.79 -16.68
CA ALA A 235 -9.08 23.15 -16.52
C ALA A 235 -9.12 23.93 -17.83
N LEU A 236 -8.77 23.28 -18.95
CA LEU A 236 -8.85 23.83 -20.29
C LEU A 236 -10.31 24.16 -20.64
N THR A 237 -11.22 23.16 -20.57
CA THR A 237 -12.61 23.32 -20.95
C THR A 237 -13.30 24.42 -20.15
N ARG A 238 -13.12 24.40 -18.82
CA ARG A 238 -13.67 25.43 -17.96
C ARG A 238 -13.17 26.83 -18.35
N SER A 239 -11.89 26.98 -18.64
CA SER A 239 -11.30 28.25 -19.05
C SER A 239 -11.86 28.73 -20.38
N LEU A 240 -12.06 27.85 -21.35
CA LEU A 240 -12.66 28.15 -22.64
C LEU A 240 -14.12 28.57 -22.52
N VAL A 241 -14.95 27.77 -21.81
CA VAL A 241 -16.36 28.09 -21.57
C VAL A 241 -16.49 29.44 -20.89
N ARG A 242 -15.70 29.70 -19.84
CA ARG A 242 -15.73 30.96 -19.11
C ARG A 242 -15.30 32.15 -19.97
N ALA A 243 -14.22 32.01 -20.71
CA ALA A 243 -13.73 33.06 -21.61
C ALA A 243 -14.73 33.35 -22.73
N ALA A 244 -15.30 32.33 -23.38
CA ALA A 244 -16.30 32.49 -24.41
C ALA A 244 -17.63 33.11 -23.90
N SER A 245 -18.05 32.70 -22.66
CA SER A 245 -19.24 33.27 -22.01
C SER A 245 -19.11 34.74 -21.68
N LEU A 246 -17.90 35.21 -21.34
CA LEU A 246 -17.62 36.60 -20.97
C LEU A 246 -17.15 37.46 -22.16
N ALA A 247 -16.87 36.84 -23.30
CA ALA A 247 -16.49 37.57 -24.49
C ALA A 247 -17.57 38.60 -24.87
N PRO A 248 -17.25 39.88 -25.06
CA PRO A 248 -18.21 40.86 -25.48
C PRO A 248 -18.86 40.41 -26.82
N ALA A 249 -20.15 40.57 -26.99
CA ALA A 249 -20.84 40.38 -28.27
C ALA A 249 -20.25 41.33 -29.38
N ALA A 250 -19.31 42.18 -29.04
CA ALA A 250 -18.61 43.06 -29.95
C ALA A 250 -17.72 42.36 -31.00
N PHE A 251 -17.41 41.08 -30.84
CA PHE A 251 -16.84 40.29 -31.94
C PHE A 251 -17.91 39.80 -32.91
N GLN A 252 -19.18 39.99 -32.59
CA GLN A 252 -20.34 39.75 -33.45
C GLN A 252 -21.06 41.08 -33.67
N HIS A 253 -20.93 41.63 -34.86
CA HIS A 253 -21.58 42.75 -35.50
C HIS A 253 -22.79 43.38 -34.75
N GLY A 254 -22.57 44.39 -33.86
CA GLY A 254 -23.68 45.23 -33.35
C GLY A 254 -23.73 45.41 -31.82
N GLY A 255 -23.00 46.31 -31.34
CA GLY A 255 -22.95 47.16 -30.14
C GLY A 255 -23.96 47.07 -28.97
N SER A 256 -24.37 45.93 -28.49
CA SER A 256 -25.03 45.83 -27.18
C SER A 256 -24.24 44.98 -26.21
N ALA A 257 -24.17 45.38 -24.93
CA ALA A 257 -23.47 44.64 -23.87
C ALA A 257 -24.31 43.40 -23.42
N GLN A 258 -24.56 42.49 -24.36
CA GLN A 258 -25.25 41.22 -24.09
C GLN A 258 -24.22 40.09 -23.99
N ALA A 259 -24.54 39.07 -23.17
CA ALA A 259 -23.73 37.84 -23.09
C ALA A 259 -23.67 37.18 -24.50
N ALA A 260 -22.55 36.51 -24.78
CA ALA A 260 -22.42 35.70 -25.98
C ALA A 260 -23.60 34.68 -26.06
N PRO A 261 -24.16 34.43 -27.26
CA PRO A 261 -25.16 33.40 -27.42
C PRO A 261 -24.64 32.05 -26.92
N LEU A 262 -25.49 31.32 -26.17
CA LEU A 262 -25.10 30.06 -25.53
C LEU A 262 -24.57 29.03 -26.54
N ALA A 263 -25.23 28.89 -27.70
CA ALA A 263 -24.82 27.99 -28.76
C ALA A 263 -23.42 28.33 -29.33
N ASP A 264 -23.09 29.62 -29.43
CA ASP A 264 -21.77 30.06 -29.92
C ASP A 264 -20.67 29.79 -28.91
N THR A 265 -20.96 29.97 -27.60
CA THR A 265 -20.03 29.64 -26.51
C THR A 265 -19.64 28.17 -26.54
N ILE A 266 -20.63 27.27 -26.64
CA ILE A 266 -20.44 25.83 -26.67
C ILE A 266 -19.82 25.39 -28.00
N GLY A 267 -20.26 25.96 -29.14
CA GLY A 267 -19.68 25.68 -30.46
C GLY A 267 -18.20 26.02 -30.54
N LEU A 268 -17.79 27.21 -30.10
CA LEU A 268 -16.40 27.62 -30.06
C LEU A 268 -15.52 26.69 -29.15
N THR A 269 -16.07 26.35 -27.99
CA THR A 269 -15.39 25.42 -27.06
C THR A 269 -15.21 24.05 -27.69
N ASN A 270 -16.29 23.49 -28.29
CA ASN A 270 -16.23 22.21 -28.97
C ASN A 270 -15.21 22.20 -30.13
N ASP A 271 -15.29 23.23 -31.01
CA ASP A 271 -14.42 23.28 -32.17
C ASP A 271 -12.96 23.39 -31.82
N TYR A 272 -12.61 24.18 -30.78
CA TYR A 272 -11.27 24.23 -30.26
C TYR A 272 -10.80 22.85 -29.76
N ILE A 273 -11.61 22.19 -28.92
CA ILE A 273 -11.27 20.88 -28.35
C ILE A 273 -11.15 19.82 -29.46
N ALA A 274 -12.12 19.74 -30.35
CA ALA A 274 -12.16 18.71 -31.39
C ALA A 274 -11.03 18.89 -32.43
N THR A 275 -10.64 20.14 -32.72
CA THR A 275 -9.57 20.44 -33.70
C THR A 275 -8.19 20.29 -33.10
N GLU A 276 -7.95 20.90 -31.95
CA GLU A 276 -6.59 20.96 -31.35
C GLU A 276 -6.26 19.72 -30.51
N HIS A 277 -7.28 19.07 -29.92
CA HIS A 277 -7.10 17.94 -29.00
C HIS A 277 -7.75 16.64 -29.47
N GLY A 278 -8.31 16.56 -30.66
CA GLY A 278 -8.96 15.37 -31.21
C GLY A 278 -8.08 14.11 -31.25
N ALA A 279 -6.76 14.27 -31.39
CA ALA A 279 -5.80 13.17 -31.35
C ALA A 279 -5.69 12.52 -29.96
N SER A 280 -6.09 13.19 -28.89
CA SER A 280 -6.09 12.65 -27.52
C SER A 280 -7.27 11.72 -27.22
N HIS A 281 -8.27 11.70 -28.09
CA HIS A 281 -9.55 11.02 -27.92
C HIS A 281 -10.29 11.41 -26.62
N MET A 282 -9.96 12.59 -26.08
CA MET A 282 -10.62 13.15 -24.90
C MET A 282 -11.90 13.87 -25.33
N PHE A 283 -12.97 13.63 -24.61
CA PHE A 283 -14.23 14.34 -24.76
C PHE A 283 -14.77 14.71 -23.37
N ILE A 284 -15.76 15.59 -23.34
CA ILE A 284 -16.35 16.03 -22.07
C ILE A 284 -17.87 16.12 -22.21
N THR A 285 -18.60 15.52 -21.28
CA THR A 285 -20.00 15.77 -21.12
C THR A 285 -20.21 17.11 -20.44
N LEU A 286 -21.15 17.90 -20.87
CA LEU A 286 -21.36 19.24 -20.35
C LEU A 286 -22.81 19.68 -20.35
N PHE A 287 -23.27 20.16 -19.22
CA PHE A 287 -24.48 20.97 -19.13
C PHE A 287 -24.07 22.43 -18.97
N TYR A 288 -24.65 23.32 -19.84
CA TYR A 288 -24.49 24.76 -19.73
C TYR A 288 -25.84 25.45 -19.83
N GLY A 289 -26.24 26.13 -18.76
CA GLY A 289 -27.46 26.94 -18.68
C GLY A 289 -27.17 28.43 -18.54
N GLN A 290 -27.92 29.28 -19.23
CA GLN A 290 -27.96 30.73 -19.03
C GLN A 290 -29.30 31.09 -18.38
N LEU A 291 -29.25 31.41 -17.09
CA LEU A 291 -30.40 31.76 -16.27
C LEU A 291 -30.58 33.29 -16.19
N ASN A 292 -31.74 33.78 -16.59
CA ASN A 292 -32.14 35.14 -16.29
C ASN A 292 -32.71 35.21 -14.88
N THR A 293 -31.98 35.83 -13.96
CA THR A 293 -32.33 35.83 -12.54
C THR A 293 -33.55 36.68 -12.17
N HIS A 294 -34.03 37.53 -13.09
CA HIS A 294 -35.24 38.34 -12.88
C HIS A 294 -36.51 37.61 -13.27
N SER A 295 -36.47 36.89 -14.38
CA SER A 295 -37.65 36.20 -14.93
C SER A 295 -37.69 34.72 -14.57
N GLY A 296 -36.58 34.08 -14.19
CA GLY A 296 -36.47 32.65 -14.04
C GLY A 296 -36.35 31.89 -15.38
N ALA A 297 -36.42 32.58 -16.54
CA ALA A 297 -36.22 31.96 -17.84
C ALA A 297 -34.76 31.46 -17.97
N MET A 298 -34.62 30.25 -18.44
CA MET A 298 -33.31 29.62 -18.65
C MET A 298 -33.22 28.99 -20.03
N ARG A 299 -32.16 29.32 -20.77
CA ARG A 299 -31.74 28.62 -21.98
C ARG A 299 -30.63 27.68 -21.66
N TYR A 300 -30.59 26.50 -22.22
CA TYR A 300 -29.57 25.53 -21.93
C TYR A 300 -29.18 24.65 -23.12
N VAL A 301 -27.98 24.11 -23.06
CA VAL A 301 -27.52 22.97 -23.86
C VAL A 301 -27.09 21.88 -22.90
N ASN A 302 -27.57 20.66 -23.13
CA ASN A 302 -27.05 19.46 -22.49
C ASN A 302 -26.33 18.63 -23.55
N ALA A 303 -25.00 18.63 -23.47
CA ALA A 303 -24.10 17.95 -24.38
C ALA A 303 -23.64 16.63 -23.78
N GLY A 304 -24.54 15.64 -23.70
CA GLY A 304 -24.27 14.29 -23.23
C GLY A 304 -24.07 14.16 -21.72
N HIS A 305 -24.40 15.18 -20.92
CA HIS A 305 -24.27 15.14 -19.46
C HIS A 305 -25.54 14.56 -18.81
N ASN A 306 -25.39 14.05 -17.56
CA ASN A 306 -26.53 13.62 -16.74
C ASN A 306 -27.62 14.68 -16.76
N SER A 307 -28.88 14.26 -16.93
CA SER A 307 -30.01 15.19 -17.08
C SER A 307 -30.26 15.95 -15.79
N PRO A 308 -30.02 17.29 -15.73
CA PRO A 308 -30.42 18.05 -14.55
C PRO A 308 -31.88 17.92 -14.24
N MET A 309 -32.21 17.81 -12.96
CA MET A 309 -33.57 17.61 -12.48
C MET A 309 -34.19 18.91 -12.00
N LEU A 310 -35.35 19.31 -12.57
CA LEU A 310 -36.11 20.46 -12.11
C LEU A 310 -37.24 20.00 -11.19
N PHE A 311 -37.18 20.45 -9.95
CA PHE A 311 -38.17 20.14 -8.92
C PHE A 311 -39.04 21.36 -8.63
N GLY A 312 -40.33 21.12 -8.40
CA GLY A 312 -41.26 22.09 -7.86
C GLY A 312 -41.22 22.14 -6.32
N PRO A 313 -42.07 22.96 -5.69
CA PRO A 313 -42.25 23.01 -4.27
C PRO A 313 -42.48 21.62 -3.64
N GLY A 314 -41.87 21.37 -2.47
CA GLY A 314 -41.94 20.07 -1.81
C GLY A 314 -41.14 18.95 -2.49
N GLY A 315 -40.18 19.28 -3.37
CA GLY A 315 -39.28 18.32 -3.99
C GLY A 315 -39.90 17.37 -5.00
N VAL A 316 -41.01 17.80 -5.64
CA VAL A 316 -41.69 17.03 -6.66
C VAL A 316 -40.99 17.25 -8.01
N LEU A 317 -40.49 16.19 -8.64
CA LEU A 317 -39.85 16.27 -9.96
C LEU A 317 -40.91 16.79 -10.99
N ARG A 318 -40.53 17.87 -11.66
CA ARG A 318 -41.36 18.48 -12.74
C ARG A 318 -40.89 18.06 -14.12
N SER A 319 -39.59 18.07 -14.33
CA SER A 319 -39.00 17.68 -15.62
C SER A 319 -37.51 17.38 -15.44
N GLU A 320 -36.99 16.62 -16.37
CA GLU A 320 -35.54 16.41 -16.56
C GLU A 320 -35.11 17.18 -17.81
N LEU A 321 -33.91 17.80 -17.71
CA LEU A 321 -33.35 18.55 -18.82
C LEU A 321 -32.47 17.63 -19.67
N GLU A 322 -33.14 16.77 -20.44
CA GLU A 322 -32.51 15.70 -21.20
C GLU A 322 -31.38 16.19 -22.12
N SER A 323 -30.43 15.31 -22.36
CA SER A 323 -29.35 15.51 -23.32
C SER A 323 -29.97 15.66 -24.75
N SER A 324 -29.51 16.68 -25.47
CA SER A 324 -29.94 17.00 -26.81
C SER A 324 -28.83 17.00 -27.85
N SER A 325 -27.58 16.81 -27.37
CA SER A 325 -26.39 16.95 -28.21
C SER A 325 -25.27 15.98 -27.78
N LEU A 326 -24.34 15.73 -28.67
CA LEU A 326 -23.15 14.93 -28.36
C LEU A 326 -22.26 15.65 -27.38
N PRO A 327 -21.44 14.92 -26.58
CA PRO A 327 -20.37 15.50 -25.77
C PRO A 327 -19.41 16.35 -26.61
N LEU A 328 -18.75 17.35 -25.96
CA LEU A 328 -17.81 18.21 -26.62
C LEU A 328 -16.51 17.47 -26.94
N GLY A 329 -15.91 17.83 -28.07
CA GLY A 329 -14.58 17.28 -28.47
C GLY A 329 -14.68 16.06 -29.40
N ILE A 330 -15.90 15.53 -29.68
CA ILE A 330 -16.08 14.35 -30.54
C ILE A 330 -16.10 14.74 -32.02
N VAL A 331 -16.93 15.74 -32.37
CA VAL A 331 -17.15 16.13 -33.78
C VAL A 331 -16.92 17.64 -33.92
N PRO A 332 -15.97 18.10 -34.75
CA PRO A 332 -15.79 19.52 -34.99
C PRO A 332 -17.01 20.09 -35.74
N HIS A 333 -17.31 21.36 -35.53
CA HIS A 333 -18.44 22.10 -36.14
C HIS A 333 -19.82 21.47 -35.88
N HIS A 334 -19.93 20.72 -34.74
CA HIS A 334 -21.22 20.20 -34.30
C HIS A 334 -22.19 21.34 -33.94
N ARG A 335 -23.46 21.20 -34.35
CA ARG A 335 -24.48 22.18 -33.98
C ARG A 335 -25.20 21.69 -32.72
N PHE A 336 -25.05 22.45 -31.64
CA PHE A 336 -25.72 22.15 -30.38
C PHE A 336 -27.13 22.66 -30.35
N GLU A 337 -28.08 21.77 -29.97
CA GLU A 337 -29.46 22.12 -29.80
C GLU A 337 -29.68 22.88 -28.49
N MET A 338 -30.13 24.12 -28.59
CA MET A 338 -30.52 24.95 -27.46
C MET A 338 -31.96 24.68 -27.07
N ARG A 339 -32.24 24.45 -25.79
CA ARG A 339 -33.57 24.30 -25.23
C ARG A 339 -33.86 25.38 -24.21
N GLU A 340 -35.13 25.55 -23.86
CA GLU A 340 -35.57 26.55 -22.89
C GLU A 340 -36.44 25.91 -21.81
N THR A 341 -36.34 26.47 -20.61
CA THR A 341 -37.19 26.13 -19.46
C THR A 341 -37.35 27.35 -18.57
N THR A 342 -38.20 27.24 -17.57
CA THR A 342 -38.43 28.31 -16.58
C THR A 342 -38.36 27.74 -15.17
N ILE A 343 -37.55 28.34 -14.33
CA ILE A 343 -37.43 28.04 -12.90
C ILE A 343 -38.36 29.07 -12.18
N ALA A 344 -39.49 28.60 -11.73
CA ALA A 344 -40.47 29.44 -11.03
C ALA A 344 -40.08 29.61 -9.54
N ARG A 345 -40.75 30.53 -8.85
CA ARG A 345 -40.60 30.70 -7.41
C ARG A 345 -40.91 29.40 -6.65
N GLY A 346 -40.01 29.01 -5.75
CA GLY A 346 -40.06 27.76 -5.00
C GLY A 346 -39.52 26.54 -5.76
N ASP A 347 -39.15 26.67 -7.04
CA ASP A 347 -38.52 25.59 -7.79
C ASP A 347 -37.04 25.45 -7.44
N MET A 348 -36.51 24.26 -7.71
CA MET A 348 -35.08 23.90 -7.55
C MET A 348 -34.57 23.18 -8.78
N LEU A 349 -33.43 23.58 -9.30
CA LEU A 349 -32.68 22.86 -10.32
C LEU A 349 -31.48 22.18 -9.68
N LEU A 350 -31.39 20.85 -9.80
CA LEU A 350 -30.26 20.04 -9.38
C LEU A 350 -29.50 19.53 -10.60
N CYS A 351 -28.25 19.96 -10.76
CA CYS A 351 -27.32 19.39 -11.70
C CYS A 351 -26.36 18.49 -10.93
N PHE A 352 -26.03 17.31 -11.49
CA PHE A 352 -25.18 16.33 -10.83
C PHE A 352 -24.38 15.50 -11.83
N SER A 353 -23.23 14.96 -11.41
CA SER A 353 -22.47 13.97 -12.17
C SER A 353 -22.91 12.56 -11.82
N ASP A 354 -22.54 11.59 -12.67
CA ASP A 354 -22.89 10.17 -12.50
C ASP A 354 -22.34 9.56 -11.21
N GLY A 355 -21.21 10.04 -10.68
CA GLY A 355 -20.67 9.58 -9.40
C GLY A 355 -21.61 9.72 -8.20
N ILE A 356 -22.71 10.49 -8.33
CA ILE A 356 -23.79 10.52 -7.34
C ILE A 356 -24.67 9.28 -7.46
N THR A 357 -25.19 9.01 -8.66
CA THR A 357 -26.15 7.92 -8.92
C THR A 357 -25.47 6.57 -9.04
N GLU A 358 -24.20 6.55 -9.45
CA GLU A 358 -23.38 5.36 -9.57
C GLU A 358 -22.54 5.07 -8.31
N ALA A 359 -22.73 5.84 -7.23
CA ALA A 359 -22.12 5.53 -5.93
C ALA A 359 -22.53 4.13 -5.49
N MET A 360 -21.53 3.28 -5.15
CA MET A 360 -21.73 1.87 -4.83
C MET A 360 -21.53 1.58 -3.34
N ASP A 361 -22.38 0.72 -2.78
CA ASP A 361 -22.16 0.13 -1.48
C ASP A 361 -21.19 -1.07 -1.53
N ALA A 362 -20.87 -1.64 -0.37
CA ALA A 362 -19.98 -2.81 -0.28
C ALA A 362 -20.52 -4.07 -0.98
N SER A 363 -21.81 -4.13 -1.33
CA SER A 363 -22.42 -5.23 -2.06
C SER A 363 -22.41 -5.02 -3.59
N GLY A 364 -22.01 -3.82 -4.05
CA GLY A 364 -22.04 -3.42 -5.44
C GLY A 364 -23.40 -2.88 -5.90
N ALA A 365 -24.31 -2.58 -4.99
CA ALA A 365 -25.57 -1.92 -5.33
C ALA A 365 -25.32 -0.43 -5.57
N LEU A 366 -25.99 0.13 -6.61
CA LEU A 366 -25.90 1.55 -6.94
C LEU A 366 -26.85 2.38 -6.08
N PHE A 367 -26.46 3.62 -5.81
CA PHE A 367 -27.33 4.61 -5.14
C PHE A 367 -28.58 4.89 -5.97
N ASP A 368 -28.45 5.00 -7.26
CA ASP A 368 -29.44 5.23 -8.32
C ASP A 368 -30.24 6.57 -8.23
N GLU A 369 -30.96 6.89 -9.33
CA GLU A 369 -31.75 8.12 -9.42
C GLU A 369 -32.95 8.11 -8.48
N GLN A 370 -33.52 6.94 -8.18
CA GLN A 370 -34.73 6.87 -7.35
C GLN A 370 -34.39 7.30 -5.90
N ARG A 371 -33.24 6.88 -5.37
CA ARG A 371 -32.82 7.33 -4.05
C ARG A 371 -32.47 8.81 -4.01
N LEU A 372 -31.91 9.36 -5.10
CA LEU A 372 -31.69 10.79 -5.22
C LEU A 372 -33.01 11.57 -5.19
N LEU A 373 -34.03 11.13 -5.92
CA LEU A 373 -35.38 11.70 -5.94
C LEU A 373 -36.03 11.65 -4.54
N ASP A 374 -35.92 10.52 -3.86
CA ASP A 374 -36.49 10.35 -2.51
C ASP A 374 -35.79 11.26 -1.50
N ALA A 375 -34.45 11.40 -1.59
CA ALA A 375 -33.68 12.32 -0.75
C ALA A 375 -34.06 13.79 -1.03
N MET A 376 -34.21 14.19 -2.28
CA MET A 376 -34.67 15.53 -2.66
C MET A 376 -36.04 15.83 -2.08
N ARG A 377 -36.99 14.89 -2.20
CA ARG A 377 -38.35 15.03 -1.66
C ARG A 377 -38.37 15.12 -0.14
N ALA A 378 -37.56 14.32 0.55
CA ALA A 378 -37.51 14.28 2.00
C ALA A 378 -36.92 15.57 2.62
N HIS A 379 -36.11 16.32 1.88
CA HIS A 379 -35.34 17.45 2.38
C HIS A 379 -35.54 18.76 1.64
N ALA A 380 -36.58 18.85 0.78
CA ALA A 380 -36.86 19.99 -0.11
C ALA A 380 -36.98 21.36 0.61
N ASP A 381 -37.41 21.36 1.88
CA ASP A 381 -37.59 22.58 2.67
C ASP A 381 -36.30 23.20 3.17
N LEU A 382 -35.19 22.46 3.11
CA LEU A 382 -33.91 22.98 3.56
C LEU A 382 -33.41 24.12 2.65
N PRO A 383 -32.62 25.05 3.19
CA PRO A 383 -31.82 25.98 2.39
C PRO A 383 -30.87 25.24 1.46
N ALA A 384 -30.51 25.82 0.31
CA ALA A 384 -29.74 25.16 -0.72
C ALA A 384 -28.42 24.55 -0.19
N ALA A 385 -27.68 25.26 0.66
CA ALA A 385 -26.43 24.76 1.25
C ALA A 385 -26.66 23.52 2.13
N ALA A 386 -27.63 23.57 3.02
CA ALA A 386 -27.96 22.46 3.92
C ALA A 386 -28.53 21.25 3.13
N LEU A 387 -29.26 21.50 2.03
CA LEU A 387 -29.78 20.44 1.18
C LEU A 387 -28.64 19.69 0.46
N VAL A 388 -27.67 20.41 -0.11
CA VAL A 388 -26.51 19.80 -0.75
C VAL A 388 -25.69 18.98 0.27
N GLU A 389 -25.41 19.51 1.47
CA GLU A 389 -24.74 18.78 2.54
C GLU A 389 -25.50 17.50 2.90
N ARG A 390 -26.82 17.59 3.01
CA ARG A 390 -27.69 16.46 3.34
C ARG A 390 -27.68 15.39 2.26
N LEU A 391 -27.73 15.78 0.99
CA LEU A 391 -27.60 14.82 -0.13
C LEU A 391 -26.29 14.06 -0.08
N VAL A 392 -25.19 14.74 0.18
CA VAL A 392 -23.86 14.10 0.35
C VAL A 392 -23.87 13.13 1.53
N GLU A 393 -24.44 13.51 2.68
CA GLU A 393 -24.57 12.62 3.83
C GLU A 393 -25.41 11.36 3.54
N VAL A 394 -26.47 11.49 2.75
CA VAL A 394 -27.31 10.36 2.34
C VAL A 394 -26.56 9.41 1.43
N VAL A 395 -25.79 9.93 0.46
CA VAL A 395 -24.95 9.12 -0.42
C VAL A 395 -23.84 8.44 0.40
N ASP A 396 -23.13 9.17 1.26
CA ASP A 396 -22.05 8.62 2.09
C ASP A 396 -22.58 7.55 3.07
N GLY A 397 -23.78 7.78 3.63
CA GLY A 397 -24.45 6.78 4.47
C GLY A 397 -24.85 5.50 3.72
N PHE A 398 -25.21 5.60 2.45
CA PHE A 398 -25.49 4.44 1.59
C PHE A 398 -24.20 3.68 1.24
N VAL A 399 -23.14 4.39 0.86
CA VAL A 399 -21.83 3.81 0.51
C VAL A 399 -21.21 3.06 1.68
N GLY A 400 -21.41 3.54 2.93
CA GLY A 400 -21.04 2.81 4.14
C GLY A 400 -19.54 2.51 4.30
N GLY A 401 -18.66 3.35 3.72
CA GLY A 401 -17.20 3.20 3.80
C GLY A 401 -16.57 2.40 2.66
N ALA A 402 -17.32 2.00 1.64
CA ALA A 402 -16.76 1.49 0.38
C ALA A 402 -15.96 2.61 -0.33
N PRO A 403 -14.92 2.29 -1.12
CA PRO A 403 -14.19 3.30 -1.89
C PRO A 403 -15.11 4.05 -2.87
N GLN A 404 -14.90 5.36 -2.99
CA GLN A 404 -15.63 6.17 -3.98
C GLN A 404 -15.26 5.70 -5.40
N SER A 405 -16.28 5.43 -6.23
CA SER A 405 -16.12 4.88 -7.59
C SER A 405 -15.78 5.94 -8.63
N ASP A 406 -16.41 7.12 -8.53
CA ASP A 406 -16.23 8.25 -9.43
C ASP A 406 -16.36 9.60 -8.75
N ASP A 407 -16.02 10.68 -9.46
CA ASP A 407 -16.09 12.04 -8.94
C ASP A 407 -17.55 12.42 -8.65
N MET A 408 -17.78 13.06 -7.52
CA MET A 408 -19.11 13.49 -7.08
C MET A 408 -19.25 15.00 -7.21
N THR A 409 -20.11 15.45 -8.10
CA THR A 409 -20.40 16.88 -8.29
C THR A 409 -21.90 17.14 -8.18
N LEU A 410 -22.27 18.14 -7.39
CA LEU A 410 -23.60 18.67 -7.25
C LEU A 410 -23.58 20.19 -7.44
N LEU A 411 -24.54 20.72 -8.19
CA LEU A 411 -24.85 22.14 -8.25
C LEU A 411 -26.36 22.32 -8.12
N LEU A 412 -26.78 22.93 -7.03
CA LEU A 412 -28.17 23.20 -6.71
C LEU A 412 -28.46 24.69 -6.80
N ILE A 413 -29.51 25.02 -7.54
CA ILE A 413 -30.04 26.36 -7.70
C ILE A 413 -31.50 26.37 -7.20
N LYS A 414 -31.82 27.15 -6.19
CA LYS A 414 -33.15 27.27 -5.59
C LYS A 414 -33.70 28.69 -5.77
N CYS A 415 -34.85 28.84 -6.39
CA CYS A 415 -35.58 30.10 -6.46
C CYS A 415 -36.37 30.28 -5.15
N GLU A 416 -36.18 31.40 -4.46
CA GLU A 416 -36.91 31.67 -3.22
C GLU A 416 -38.40 31.88 -3.52
N ALA A 417 -39.27 31.45 -2.58
CA ALA A 417 -40.73 31.47 -2.73
C ALA A 417 -41.31 32.88 -2.75
#